data_69f791604e608d9bb03593c215ded5c8
#
_entry.id   69f791604e608d9bb03593c215ded5c8
#
_cell.length_a   1.000
_cell.length_b   1.000
_cell.length_c   1.000
_cell.angle_alpha   90.00
_cell.angle_beta   90.00
_cell.angle_gamma   90.00
#
_symmetry.space_group_name_H-M   'P 1'
#
loop_
_entity.id
_entity.type
_entity.pdbx_description
1 polymer ?
#
loop_
_entity_poly.entity_id
_entity_poly.type
_entity_poly.pdbx_seq_one_letter_code
_entity_poly.pdbx_strand_id
1 'polypeptide(L)'
;MRSTSILVNRSTCLLVNSSTKRNMKQTIISALALLSASIGATAQNDVMTHRQYLSGHGCDDMVQWDFFCTGGNNSGKWTKIGVPSCWELQGFGNFQYGMKFYGKAFPDGIADEKGMYKYEFKLPKEWANHHIELVFEASMTDTQVMINKRKAGSKHMGAFYRITYDVTDRVFFGDKKNLLEVTVSKESENAGVNLSERRADYWNFGGIFRPVFIVCKPA
;
A
#
# COMPACT_ATOMS: atom_id res chain seq x y z
N MET A 1 58.94 -1.33 -32.46
CA MET A 1 60.21 -1.19 -31.72
C MET A 1 60.04 -1.76 -30.32
N ARG A 2 60.85 -2.80 -30.09
CA ARG A 2 61.43 -3.37 -28.83
C ARG A 2 60.36 -3.69 -27.74
N SER A 3 60.04 -4.94 -27.51
CA SER A 3 60.87 -6.13 -27.14
C SER A 3 61.26 -6.15 -25.66
N THR A 4 61.00 -7.32 -25.10
CA THR A 4 61.79 -8.11 -24.11
C THR A 4 61.25 -8.00 -22.67
N SER A 5 61.18 -9.01 -21.86
CA SER A 5 61.33 -10.52 -21.91
C SER A 5 61.18 -11.01 -20.46
N ILE A 6 60.49 -12.07 -20.29
CA ILE A 6 60.76 -13.30 -19.52
C ILE A 6 61.76 -13.17 -18.36
N LEU A 7 61.39 -13.68 -17.18
CA LEU A 7 62.21 -14.62 -16.43
C LEU A 7 61.39 -15.52 -15.49
N VAL A 8 61.52 -16.80 -15.78
CA VAL A 8 61.09 -17.95 -14.96
C VAL A 8 62.12 -18.14 -13.87
N ASN A 9 61.73 -18.50 -12.66
CA ASN A 9 62.65 -19.30 -11.85
C ASN A 9 61.91 -20.36 -11.04
N ARG A 10 62.24 -21.61 -11.32
CA ARG A 10 61.90 -22.81 -10.58
C ARG A 10 62.79 -22.92 -9.35
N SER A 11 62.27 -23.37 -8.25
CA SER A 11 63.02 -24.24 -7.34
C SER A 11 62.06 -25.08 -6.50
N THR A 12 62.12 -26.33 -6.83
CA THR A 12 61.56 -27.49 -6.14
C THR A 12 62.33 -27.71 -4.82
N CYS A 13 61.65 -27.98 -3.73
CA CYS A 13 62.25 -28.81 -2.67
C CYS A 13 61.18 -29.63 -2.00
N LEU A 14 61.20 -30.90 -2.18
CA LEU A 14 60.55 -31.97 -1.47
C LEU A 14 61.15 -32.12 -0.06
N LEU A 15 60.33 -32.11 0.97
CA LEU A 15 60.60 -32.84 2.20
C LEU A 15 59.33 -33.52 2.70
N VAL A 16 59.32 -34.83 2.51
CA VAL A 16 58.45 -35.79 3.19
C VAL A 16 59.00 -35.99 4.59
N ASN A 17 58.20 -35.81 5.65
CA ASN A 17 58.06 -36.89 6.63
C ASN A 17 57.12 -36.59 7.80
N SER A 18 56.33 -37.59 8.10
CA SER A 18 55.87 -38.08 9.41
C SER A 18 55.16 -37.13 10.38
N SER A 19 53.85 -37.17 10.29
CA SER A 19 53.03 -37.12 11.52
C SER A 19 51.54 -37.50 11.25
N THR A 20 51.34 -38.70 10.71
CA THR A 20 50.01 -39.23 10.42
C THR A 20 49.51 -40.05 11.61
N LYS A 21 49.24 -39.45 12.76
CA LYS A 21 48.45 -40.14 13.85
C LYS A 21 47.84 -39.22 14.91
N ARG A 22 47.87 -37.90 14.80
CA ARG A 22 47.27 -37.00 15.81
C ARG A 22 46.05 -36.18 15.35
N ASN A 23 45.67 -36.23 14.08
CA ASN A 23 44.66 -35.31 13.53
C ASN A 23 43.23 -35.90 13.42
N MET A 24 43.00 -37.18 13.74
CA MET A 24 41.69 -37.79 13.56
C MET A 24 40.71 -37.47 14.69
N LYS A 25 41.18 -37.23 15.93
CA LYS A 25 40.32 -36.82 17.05
C LYS A 25 39.99 -35.36 17.05
N GLN A 26 40.83 -34.46 16.56
CA GLN A 26 40.54 -33.05 16.44
C GLN A 26 39.59 -32.71 15.28
N THR A 27 39.64 -33.46 14.18
CA THR A 27 38.75 -33.29 13.03
C THR A 27 37.30 -33.70 13.36
N ILE A 28 37.14 -34.73 14.20
CA ILE A 28 35.79 -35.16 14.63
C ILE A 28 35.16 -34.16 15.62
N ILE A 29 35.96 -33.57 16.51
CA ILE A 29 35.46 -32.56 17.45
C ILE A 29 35.09 -31.24 16.72
N SER A 30 35.85 -30.85 15.69
CA SER A 30 35.52 -29.67 14.90
C SER A 30 34.28 -29.88 14.00
N ALA A 31 34.03 -31.09 13.50
CA ALA A 31 32.83 -31.40 12.73
C ALA A 31 31.58 -31.48 13.60
N LEU A 32 31.68 -31.94 14.85
CA LEU A 32 30.53 -31.91 15.78
C LEU A 32 30.20 -30.51 16.29
N ALA A 33 31.16 -29.61 16.41
CA ALA A 33 30.94 -28.20 16.79
C ALA A 33 30.30 -27.37 15.67
N LEU A 34 30.47 -27.73 14.41
CA LEU A 34 29.82 -27.10 13.26
C LEU A 34 28.38 -27.58 13.04
N LEU A 35 28.02 -28.79 13.54
CA LEU A 35 26.65 -29.31 13.43
C LEU A 35 25.70 -28.77 14.52
N SER A 36 26.24 -28.23 15.63
CA SER A 36 25.43 -27.68 16.71
C SER A 36 25.13 -26.18 16.57
N ALA A 37 25.71 -25.51 15.58
CA ALA A 37 25.46 -24.08 15.31
C ALA A 37 24.29 -23.81 14.36
N SER A 38 23.62 -24.85 13.84
CA SER A 38 22.50 -24.70 12.88
C SER A 38 21.10 -24.93 13.48
N ILE A 39 20.99 -25.08 14.82
CA ILE A 39 19.69 -25.19 15.49
C ILE A 39 19.50 -23.97 16.39
N GLY A 40 19.14 -22.86 15.81
CA GLY A 40 18.88 -21.64 16.56
C GLY A 40 18.55 -20.43 15.69
N ALA A 41 18.00 -20.65 14.50
CA ALA A 41 17.20 -19.61 13.88
C ALA A 41 15.87 -19.55 14.65
N THR A 42 15.92 -18.99 15.86
CA THR A 42 14.71 -18.45 16.50
C THR A 42 14.14 -17.47 15.48
N ALA A 43 12.93 -17.76 15.00
CA ALA A 43 12.17 -16.77 14.27
C ALA A 43 12.15 -15.53 15.19
N GLN A 44 12.98 -14.55 14.84
CA GLN A 44 12.99 -13.27 15.51
C GLN A 44 11.61 -12.70 15.22
N ASN A 45 10.72 -12.70 16.21
CA ASN A 45 9.41 -12.09 16.06
C ASN A 45 9.67 -10.68 15.56
N ASP A 46 9.20 -10.39 14.37
CA ASP A 46 9.30 -9.05 13.80
C ASP A 46 8.50 -8.11 14.68
N VAL A 47 9.21 -7.36 15.52
CA VAL A 47 8.61 -6.41 16.48
C VAL A 47 8.31 -5.08 15.81
N MET A 48 8.65 -4.94 14.51
CA MET A 48 8.49 -3.68 13.79
C MET A 48 7.14 -3.60 13.07
N THR A 49 6.56 -2.42 13.13
CA THR A 49 5.41 -2.08 12.31
C THR A 49 5.87 -1.71 10.90
N HIS A 50 5.35 -2.41 9.90
CA HIS A 50 5.63 -2.13 8.49
C HIS A 50 4.48 -1.39 7.83
N ARG A 51 4.80 -0.63 6.78
CA ARG A 51 3.81 0.07 5.98
C ARG A 51 4.06 -0.18 4.49
N GLN A 52 2.99 -0.52 3.76
CA GLN A 52 3.01 -0.64 2.30
C GLN A 52 1.97 0.32 1.72
N TYR A 53 2.42 1.30 0.96
CA TYR A 53 1.53 2.23 0.25
C TYR A 53 0.86 1.53 -0.93
N LEU A 54 -0.45 1.77 -1.08
CA LEU A 54 -1.26 1.32 -2.22
C LEU A 54 -1.50 2.48 -3.20
N SER A 55 -1.35 3.70 -2.72
CA SER A 55 -1.39 4.95 -3.50
C SER A 55 -0.03 5.64 -3.47
N GLY A 56 0.08 6.79 -4.14
CA GLY A 56 1.17 7.72 -3.90
C GLY A 56 1.08 8.42 -2.54
N HIS A 57 2.07 9.24 -2.23
CA HIS A 57 2.12 10.03 -1.00
C HIS A 57 1.46 11.40 -1.15
N GLY A 58 1.28 11.85 -2.39
CA GLY A 58 0.69 13.14 -2.73
C GLY A 58 0.39 13.27 -4.23
N CYS A 59 0.08 14.47 -4.67
CA CYS A 59 -0.26 14.76 -6.06
C CYS A 59 0.92 14.59 -7.04
N ASP A 60 2.16 14.58 -6.54
CA ASP A 60 3.37 14.51 -7.37
C ASP A 60 3.82 13.07 -7.66
N ASP A 61 3.30 12.09 -6.92
CA ASP A 61 3.69 10.67 -7.06
C ASP A 61 2.47 9.72 -7.13
N MET A 62 1.36 10.16 -7.69
CA MET A 62 0.11 9.41 -7.78
C MET A 62 0.29 8.03 -8.42
N VAL A 63 -0.40 7.01 -7.85
CA VAL A 63 -0.50 5.66 -8.41
C VAL A 63 -1.81 5.51 -9.19
N GLN A 64 -1.75 4.91 -10.38
CA GLN A 64 -2.90 4.73 -11.25
C GLN A 64 -3.81 3.59 -10.76
N TRP A 65 -5.06 3.91 -10.44
CA TRP A 65 -6.11 2.96 -10.10
C TRP A 65 -7.16 2.90 -11.21
N ASP A 66 -7.90 1.79 -11.31
CA ASP A 66 -9.13 1.76 -12.13
C ASP A 66 -10.18 2.63 -11.47
N PHE A 67 -10.90 3.40 -12.29
CA PHE A 67 -11.84 4.41 -11.83
C PHE A 67 -13.08 4.48 -12.71
N PHE A 68 -14.24 4.68 -12.08
CA PHE A 68 -15.51 4.94 -12.73
C PHE A 68 -16.21 6.07 -11.99
N CYS A 69 -16.58 7.14 -12.71
CA CYS A 69 -17.40 8.23 -12.19
C CYS A 69 -18.84 8.04 -12.61
N THR A 70 -19.80 8.19 -11.69
CA THR A 70 -21.22 7.95 -11.99
C THR A 70 -21.92 9.11 -12.67
N GLY A 71 -21.38 10.33 -12.59
CA GLY A 71 -21.98 11.53 -13.18
C GLY A 71 -20.97 12.61 -13.53
N GLY A 72 -21.40 13.63 -14.24
CA GLY A 72 -20.56 14.75 -14.65
C GLY A 72 -19.60 14.43 -15.79
N ASN A 73 -18.53 15.22 -15.87
CA ASN A 73 -17.53 15.09 -16.92
C ASN A 73 -16.86 13.71 -16.92
N ASN A 74 -16.59 13.17 -18.10
CA ASN A 74 -15.91 11.89 -18.33
C ASN A 74 -16.48 10.69 -17.55
N SER A 75 -17.76 10.75 -17.16
CA SER A 75 -18.46 9.70 -16.42
C SER A 75 -18.93 8.53 -17.30
N GLY A 76 -19.48 7.49 -16.67
CA GLY A 76 -20.18 6.38 -17.33
C GLY A 76 -19.27 5.29 -17.91
N LYS A 77 -17.97 5.35 -17.74
CA LYS A 77 -17.00 4.35 -18.22
C LYS A 77 -15.86 4.12 -17.25
N TRP A 78 -15.33 2.90 -17.24
CA TRP A 78 -14.10 2.58 -16.53
C TRP A 78 -12.89 3.21 -17.24
N THR A 79 -12.02 3.81 -16.47
CA THR A 79 -10.78 4.47 -16.91
C THR A 79 -9.71 4.34 -15.82
N LYS A 80 -8.68 5.17 -15.91
CA LYS A 80 -7.65 5.29 -14.86
C LYS A 80 -7.72 6.66 -14.21
N ILE A 81 -7.34 6.70 -12.93
CA ILE A 81 -7.17 7.93 -12.16
C ILE A 81 -5.93 7.82 -11.26
N GLY A 82 -5.22 8.92 -11.10
CA GLY A 82 -4.13 8.99 -10.12
C GLY A 82 -4.68 9.10 -8.68
N VAL A 83 -4.15 8.30 -7.76
CA VAL A 83 -4.50 8.32 -6.33
C VAL A 83 -3.23 8.57 -5.52
N PRO A 84 -3.21 9.52 -4.57
CA PRO A 84 -4.34 10.32 -4.07
C PRO A 84 -4.66 11.53 -4.95
N SER A 85 -5.95 11.84 -5.12
CA SER A 85 -6.41 13.06 -5.80
C SER A 85 -7.90 13.31 -5.59
N CYS A 86 -8.32 14.55 -5.90
CA CYS A 86 -9.72 14.87 -6.16
C CYS A 86 -10.01 14.57 -7.64
N TRP A 87 -11.12 13.89 -7.95
CA TRP A 87 -11.42 13.48 -9.32
C TRP A 87 -11.72 14.67 -10.25
N GLU A 88 -12.25 15.77 -9.72
CA GLU A 88 -12.52 16.98 -10.51
C GLU A 88 -11.22 17.59 -11.08
N LEU A 89 -10.13 17.55 -10.31
CA LEU A 89 -8.83 18.06 -10.74
C LEU A 89 -8.18 17.19 -11.83
N GLN A 90 -8.71 15.98 -12.06
CA GLN A 90 -8.32 15.11 -13.16
C GLN A 90 -9.39 15.06 -14.29
N GLY A 91 -10.35 15.99 -14.25
CA GLY A 91 -11.33 16.19 -15.32
C GLY A 91 -12.58 15.32 -15.23
N PHE A 92 -12.89 14.74 -14.07
CA PHE A 92 -14.09 13.93 -13.86
C PHE A 92 -15.11 14.67 -13.01
N GLY A 93 -16.38 14.21 -13.06
CA GLY A 93 -17.43 14.74 -12.19
C GLY A 93 -17.81 16.19 -12.48
N ASN A 94 -18.37 16.85 -11.51
CA ASN A 94 -18.82 18.24 -11.60
C ASN A 94 -18.15 19.11 -10.55
N PHE A 95 -17.68 20.29 -10.95
CA PHE A 95 -17.28 21.31 -9.99
C PHE A 95 -18.52 21.89 -9.32
N GLN A 96 -18.49 21.96 -7.99
CA GLN A 96 -19.56 22.59 -7.21
C GLN A 96 -19.00 23.44 -6.09
N TYR A 97 -19.54 24.64 -5.96
CA TYR A 97 -19.24 25.53 -4.83
C TYR A 97 -20.15 25.21 -3.67
N GLY A 98 -19.63 25.24 -2.42
CA GLY A 98 -20.36 24.79 -1.22
C GLY A 98 -21.46 25.74 -0.77
N MET A 99 -21.41 27.03 -1.14
CA MET A 99 -22.39 28.01 -0.80
C MET A 99 -23.33 28.37 -1.94
N LYS A 100 -24.56 28.74 -1.57
CA LYS A 100 -25.49 29.41 -2.49
C LYS A 100 -25.14 30.88 -2.56
N PHE A 101 -24.81 31.37 -3.75
CA PHE A 101 -24.61 32.79 -3.95
C PHE A 101 -25.92 33.58 -3.87
N TYR A 102 -25.97 34.61 -3.04
CA TYR A 102 -27.12 35.51 -2.86
C TYR A 102 -28.45 34.78 -2.57
N GLY A 103 -28.39 33.69 -1.81
CA GLY A 103 -29.57 32.93 -1.43
C GLY A 103 -30.22 32.10 -2.54
N LYS A 104 -29.64 32.07 -3.77
CA LYS A 104 -30.15 31.26 -4.88
C LYS A 104 -29.88 29.79 -4.65
N ALA A 105 -30.80 28.93 -5.08
CA ALA A 105 -30.56 27.50 -5.13
C ALA A 105 -29.41 27.18 -6.08
N PHE A 106 -28.77 26.03 -5.90
CA PHE A 106 -27.79 25.53 -6.87
C PHE A 106 -28.50 25.37 -8.24
N PRO A 107 -28.06 26.06 -9.32
CA PRO A 107 -28.81 26.08 -10.58
C PRO A 107 -28.96 24.69 -11.20
N ASP A 108 -27.97 23.83 -11.09
CA ASP A 108 -27.92 22.47 -11.66
C ASP A 108 -28.14 21.37 -10.59
N GLY A 109 -28.70 21.74 -9.43
CA GLY A 109 -28.81 20.82 -8.29
C GLY A 109 -27.51 20.66 -7.53
N ILE A 110 -27.49 19.66 -6.63
CA ILE A 110 -26.31 19.31 -5.88
C ILE A 110 -25.57 18.19 -6.63
N ALA A 111 -24.28 18.37 -6.88
CA ALA A 111 -23.44 17.35 -7.48
C ALA A 111 -23.22 16.22 -6.45
N ASP A 112 -23.79 15.05 -6.71
CA ASP A 112 -23.79 13.88 -5.81
C ASP A 112 -23.17 12.63 -6.46
N GLU A 113 -22.38 12.82 -7.51
CA GLU A 113 -21.69 11.71 -8.16
C GLU A 113 -20.83 10.89 -7.22
N LYS A 114 -20.63 9.63 -7.60
CA LYS A 114 -19.79 8.67 -6.89
C LYS A 114 -18.61 8.28 -7.73
N GLY A 115 -17.45 8.15 -7.08
CA GLY A 115 -16.26 7.54 -7.65
C GLY A 115 -16.13 6.09 -7.18
N MET A 116 -16.04 5.14 -8.13
CA MET A 116 -15.74 3.74 -7.83
C MET A 116 -14.31 3.44 -8.27
N TYR A 117 -13.54 2.88 -7.36
CA TYR A 117 -12.11 2.60 -7.54
C TYR A 117 -11.84 1.11 -7.42
N LYS A 118 -10.85 0.61 -8.19
CA LYS A 118 -10.30 -0.74 -8.03
C LYS A 118 -8.79 -0.70 -8.07
N TYR A 119 -8.16 -1.49 -7.20
CA TYR A 119 -6.73 -1.65 -7.17
C TYR A 119 -6.34 -3.07 -6.74
N GLU A 120 -5.40 -3.68 -7.47
CA GLU A 120 -4.85 -4.99 -7.14
C GLU A 120 -3.49 -4.83 -6.49
N PHE A 121 -3.26 -5.56 -5.40
CA PHE A 121 -1.98 -5.54 -4.69
C PHE A 121 -1.64 -6.91 -4.11
N LYS A 122 -0.38 -7.10 -3.74
CA LYS A 122 0.11 -8.28 -3.03
C LYS A 122 0.66 -7.85 -1.67
N LEU A 123 0.61 -8.75 -0.70
CA LEU A 123 1.23 -8.57 0.61
C LEU A 123 2.35 -9.60 0.79
N PRO A 124 3.45 -9.25 1.47
CA PRO A 124 4.54 -10.15 1.79
C PRO A 124 4.04 -11.40 2.52
N LYS A 125 4.63 -12.57 2.21
CA LYS A 125 4.26 -13.84 2.83
C LYS A 125 4.53 -13.85 4.34
N GLU A 126 5.57 -13.17 4.76
CA GLU A 126 6.01 -13.01 6.15
C GLU A 126 5.01 -12.27 7.04
N TRP A 127 4.06 -11.53 6.44
CA TRP A 127 3.01 -10.83 7.19
C TRP A 127 1.81 -11.72 7.57
N ALA A 128 1.82 -13.00 7.19
CA ALA A 128 0.64 -13.89 7.31
C ALA A 128 0.12 -14.07 8.74
N ASN A 129 0.95 -13.91 9.77
CA ASN A 129 0.54 -14.06 11.18
C ASN A 129 0.54 -12.72 11.94
N HIS A 130 0.45 -11.63 11.21
CA HIS A 130 0.47 -10.29 11.78
C HIS A 130 -0.93 -9.65 11.72
N HIS A 131 -1.13 -8.61 12.52
CA HIS A 131 -2.34 -7.79 12.46
C HIS A 131 -2.25 -6.81 11.27
N ILE A 132 -3.24 -6.85 10.39
CA ILE A 132 -3.23 -6.09 9.14
C ILE A 132 -4.34 -5.04 9.15
N GLU A 133 -3.96 -3.79 9.03
CA GLU A 133 -4.89 -2.66 8.90
C GLU A 133 -4.80 -2.03 7.52
N LEU A 134 -5.96 -1.71 6.94
CA LEU A 134 -6.07 -0.85 5.76
C LEU A 134 -6.41 0.56 6.22
N VAL A 135 -5.59 1.53 5.85
CA VAL A 135 -5.69 2.91 6.27
C VAL A 135 -5.91 3.83 5.08
N PHE A 136 -6.92 4.69 5.18
CA PHE A 136 -7.10 5.87 4.35
C PHE A 136 -6.81 7.09 5.22
N GLU A 137 -5.88 7.95 4.81
CA GLU A 137 -5.62 9.19 5.55
C GLU A 137 -6.79 10.17 5.43
N ALA A 138 -7.52 10.16 4.32
CA ALA A 138 -8.84 10.77 4.12
C ALA A 138 -9.42 10.46 2.75
N SER A 139 -10.75 10.56 2.64
CA SER A 139 -11.50 10.52 1.37
C SER A 139 -12.78 11.34 1.49
N MET A 140 -13.22 12.00 0.43
CA MET A 140 -14.39 12.90 0.41
C MET A 140 -15.55 12.28 -0.37
N THR A 141 -16.70 11.94 0.28
CA THR A 141 -17.09 12.16 1.70
C THR A 141 -17.43 10.83 2.34
N ASP A 142 -18.47 10.14 1.87
CA ASP A 142 -18.80 8.80 2.36
C ASP A 142 -17.99 7.74 1.65
N THR A 143 -17.35 6.87 2.42
CA THR A 143 -16.44 5.88 1.88
C THR A 143 -16.87 4.47 2.29
N GLN A 144 -17.20 3.64 1.29
CA GLN A 144 -17.44 2.20 1.46
C GLN A 144 -16.28 1.41 0.88
N VAL A 145 -15.73 0.52 1.67
CA VAL A 145 -14.54 -0.27 1.30
C VAL A 145 -14.86 -1.76 1.29
N MET A 146 -14.44 -2.43 0.23
CA MET A 146 -14.44 -3.89 0.11
C MET A 146 -13.03 -4.38 -0.20
N ILE A 147 -12.69 -5.51 0.37
CA ILE A 147 -11.45 -6.23 0.07
C ILE A 147 -11.78 -7.70 -0.24
N ASN A 148 -11.33 -8.19 -1.39
CA ASN A 148 -11.62 -9.56 -1.84
C ASN A 148 -13.13 -9.90 -1.78
N LYS A 149 -13.98 -8.95 -2.20
CA LYS A 149 -15.47 -9.04 -2.21
C LYS A 149 -16.11 -9.09 -0.81
N ARG A 150 -15.38 -8.83 0.25
CA ARG A 150 -15.88 -8.74 1.63
C ARG A 150 -15.80 -7.28 2.12
N LYS A 151 -16.82 -6.80 2.83
CA LYS A 151 -16.77 -5.44 3.43
C LYS A 151 -15.60 -5.36 4.41
N ALA A 152 -14.78 -4.31 4.28
CA ALA A 152 -13.69 -4.05 5.23
C ALA A 152 -14.23 -3.65 6.60
N GLY A 153 -15.33 -2.90 6.63
CA GLY A 153 -16.02 -2.46 7.84
C GLY A 153 -17.28 -1.66 7.50
N SER A 154 -17.76 -0.88 8.45
CA SER A 154 -18.86 0.05 8.25
C SER A 154 -18.48 1.13 7.25
N LYS A 155 -19.50 1.70 6.56
CA LYS A 155 -19.31 2.88 5.74
C LYS A 155 -18.84 4.05 6.63
N HIS A 156 -17.76 4.69 6.22
CA HIS A 156 -17.28 5.90 6.86
C HIS A 156 -18.02 7.11 6.30
N MET A 157 -18.35 8.07 7.14
CA MET A 157 -18.96 9.35 6.78
C MET A 157 -18.11 10.49 7.33
N GLY A 158 -17.73 11.43 6.46
CA GLY A 158 -16.86 12.56 6.79
C GLY A 158 -15.59 12.58 5.96
N ALA A 159 -15.13 13.78 5.59
CA ALA A 159 -14.08 13.96 4.60
C ALA A 159 -12.65 14.01 5.18
N PHE A 160 -12.47 14.47 6.42
CA PHE A 160 -11.18 14.96 6.90
C PHE A 160 -10.53 14.06 7.95
N TYR A 161 -11.05 12.86 8.14
CA TYR A 161 -10.64 11.93 9.17
C TYR A 161 -9.90 10.73 8.58
N ARG A 162 -8.95 10.20 9.36
CA ARG A 162 -8.32 8.93 9.05
C ARG A 162 -9.33 7.80 9.28
N ILE A 163 -9.39 6.89 8.30
CA ILE A 163 -10.20 5.69 8.34
C ILE A 163 -9.27 4.49 8.48
N THR A 164 -9.55 3.62 9.46
CA THR A 164 -8.77 2.40 9.65
C THR A 164 -9.71 1.20 9.73
N TYR A 165 -9.39 0.17 8.97
CA TYR A 165 -10.12 -1.11 8.97
C TYR A 165 -9.17 -2.24 9.32
N ASP A 166 -9.52 -3.07 10.30
CA ASP A 166 -8.89 -4.37 10.48
C ASP A 166 -9.32 -5.30 9.34
N VAL A 167 -8.35 -5.74 8.55
CA VAL A 167 -8.54 -6.59 7.38
C VAL A 167 -7.77 -7.90 7.47
N THR A 168 -7.26 -8.23 8.65
CA THR A 168 -6.41 -9.39 8.93
C THR A 168 -6.98 -10.69 8.36
N ASP A 169 -8.27 -10.94 8.53
CA ASP A 169 -8.98 -12.14 8.04
C ASP A 169 -9.50 -12.03 6.60
N ARG A 170 -9.23 -10.92 5.90
CA ARG A 170 -9.77 -10.61 4.56
C ARG A 170 -8.72 -10.57 3.46
N VAL A 171 -7.44 -10.56 3.83
CA VAL A 171 -6.33 -10.44 2.88
C VAL A 171 -5.63 -11.77 2.63
N PHE A 172 -4.99 -11.85 1.48
CA PHE A 172 -4.13 -12.96 1.07
C PHE A 172 -2.67 -12.51 1.06
N PHE A 173 -1.77 -13.44 1.29
CA PHE A 173 -0.33 -13.21 1.36
C PHE A 173 0.43 -13.96 0.28
N GLY A 174 1.65 -13.53 -0.02
CA GLY A 174 2.53 -14.12 -1.02
C GLY A 174 2.08 -13.80 -2.45
N ASP A 175 2.01 -14.80 -3.32
CA ASP A 175 1.76 -14.60 -4.75
C ASP A 175 0.32 -14.25 -5.10
N LYS A 176 -0.61 -14.51 -4.19
CA LYS A 176 -2.03 -14.25 -4.41
C LYS A 176 -2.30 -12.75 -4.34
N LYS A 177 -2.99 -12.23 -5.35
CA LYS A 177 -3.41 -10.83 -5.38
C LYS A 177 -4.63 -10.59 -4.49
N ASN A 178 -4.67 -9.41 -3.89
CA ASN A 178 -5.83 -8.85 -3.22
C ASN A 178 -6.48 -7.82 -4.14
N LEU A 179 -7.80 -7.77 -4.17
CA LEU A 179 -8.58 -6.74 -4.86
C LEU A 179 -9.18 -5.79 -3.82
N LEU A 180 -8.79 -4.54 -3.89
CA LEU A 180 -9.41 -3.43 -3.16
C LEU A 180 -10.44 -2.76 -4.07
N GLU A 181 -11.67 -2.63 -3.57
CA GLU A 181 -12.76 -1.91 -4.22
C GLU A 181 -13.27 -0.83 -3.26
N VAL A 182 -13.31 0.42 -3.73
CA VAL A 182 -13.72 1.56 -2.91
C VAL A 182 -14.79 2.33 -3.65
N THR A 183 -15.87 2.67 -2.97
CA THR A 183 -16.88 3.62 -3.46
C THR A 183 -16.85 4.85 -2.57
N VAL A 184 -16.62 6.00 -3.17
CA VAL A 184 -16.64 7.31 -2.52
C VAL A 184 -17.81 8.10 -3.05
N SER A 185 -18.69 8.60 -2.17
CA SER A 185 -19.78 9.50 -2.53
C SER A 185 -19.38 10.94 -2.23
N LYS A 186 -19.63 11.86 -3.16
CA LYS A 186 -19.31 13.28 -2.99
C LYS A 186 -20.15 13.92 -1.88
N GLU A 187 -21.46 13.66 -1.88
CA GLU A 187 -22.35 14.03 -0.78
C GLU A 187 -22.47 12.90 0.23
N SER A 188 -22.60 13.24 1.51
CA SER A 188 -22.85 12.29 2.57
C SER A 188 -24.34 11.93 2.66
N GLU A 189 -24.63 10.69 3.03
CA GLU A 189 -26.00 10.29 3.45
C GLU A 189 -26.40 10.96 4.77
N ASN A 190 -25.45 11.49 5.53
CA ASN A 190 -25.69 12.22 6.77
C ASN A 190 -25.79 13.72 6.50
N ALA A 191 -27.00 14.28 6.68
CA ALA A 191 -27.26 15.72 6.47
C ALA A 191 -26.38 16.63 7.35
N GLY A 192 -26.03 16.19 8.57
CA GLY A 192 -25.16 16.93 9.47
C GLY A 192 -23.73 17.04 8.94
N VAL A 193 -23.22 15.96 8.34
CA VAL A 193 -21.90 15.96 7.67
C VAL A 193 -21.91 16.93 6.49
N ASN A 194 -22.96 16.89 5.65
CA ASN A 194 -23.08 17.82 4.52
C ASN A 194 -23.15 19.28 5.01
N LEU A 195 -23.92 19.54 6.07
CA LEU A 195 -24.01 20.90 6.62
C LEU A 195 -22.63 21.39 7.12
N SER A 196 -21.89 20.54 7.79
CA SER A 196 -20.61 20.90 8.42
C SER A 196 -19.44 20.95 7.44
N GLU A 197 -19.41 20.06 6.43
CA GLU A 197 -18.23 19.83 5.60
C GLU A 197 -18.44 20.18 4.12
N ARG A 198 -19.70 20.41 3.66
CA ARG A 198 -20.03 20.62 2.24
C ARG A 198 -20.74 21.95 1.96
N ARG A 199 -21.12 22.71 2.98
CA ARG A 199 -21.94 23.94 2.86
C ARG A 199 -21.22 25.17 3.41
N ALA A 200 -20.04 25.49 2.80
CA ALA A 200 -19.25 26.65 3.18
C ALA A 200 -18.58 27.29 1.94
N ASP A 201 -17.82 28.35 2.17
CA ASP A 201 -17.19 29.18 1.12
C ASP A 201 -15.96 28.51 0.53
N TYR A 202 -16.17 27.34 -0.13
CA TYR A 202 -15.13 26.61 -0.85
C TYR A 202 -15.73 25.68 -1.93
N TRP A 203 -14.86 25.19 -2.81
CA TRP A 203 -15.20 24.19 -3.80
C TRP A 203 -15.35 22.82 -3.16
N ASN A 204 -16.45 22.13 -3.42
CA ASN A 204 -16.69 20.75 -3.01
C ASN A 204 -16.04 19.81 -4.00
N PHE A 205 -15.03 19.10 -3.55
CA PHE A 205 -14.38 18.03 -4.31
C PHE A 205 -14.84 16.66 -3.83
N GLY A 206 -14.55 15.64 -4.65
CA GLY A 206 -14.73 14.24 -4.32
C GLY A 206 -13.46 13.43 -4.58
N GLY A 207 -13.32 12.31 -3.89
CA GLY A 207 -12.22 11.40 -4.17
C GLY A 207 -11.40 10.97 -2.96
N ILE A 208 -10.44 10.08 -3.24
CA ILE A 208 -9.42 9.65 -2.29
C ILE A 208 -8.25 10.65 -2.41
N PHE A 209 -8.29 11.72 -1.64
CA PHE A 209 -7.38 12.85 -1.80
C PHE A 209 -6.14 12.81 -0.89
N ARG A 210 -6.06 11.80 -0.01
CA ARG A 210 -4.89 11.53 0.82
C ARG A 210 -4.44 10.06 0.67
N PRO A 211 -3.22 9.73 1.12
CA PRO A 211 -2.65 8.39 0.93
C PRO A 211 -3.49 7.24 1.46
N VAL A 212 -3.37 6.10 0.79
CA VAL A 212 -3.92 4.81 1.19
C VAL A 212 -2.77 3.82 1.37
N PHE A 213 -2.76 3.10 2.49
CA PHE A 213 -1.71 2.13 2.77
C PHE A 213 -2.19 1.00 3.67
N ILE A 214 -1.45 -0.11 3.64
CA ILE A 214 -1.55 -1.21 4.59
C ILE A 214 -0.53 -0.98 5.71
N VAL A 215 -0.95 -1.25 6.94
CA VAL A 215 -0.09 -1.34 8.12
C VAL A 215 -0.07 -2.79 8.59
N CYS A 216 1.13 -3.34 8.72
CA CYS A 216 1.37 -4.64 9.34
C CYS A 216 1.97 -4.41 10.72
N LYS A 217 1.27 -4.84 11.74
CA LYS A 217 1.69 -4.74 13.16
C LYS A 217 2.06 -6.12 13.68
N PRO A 218 3.03 -6.23 14.58
CA PRO A 218 3.30 -7.48 15.29
C PRO A 218 2.03 -8.07 15.90
N ALA A 219 1.98 -9.41 15.97
CA ALA A 219 0.87 -10.15 16.59
C ALA A 219 0.85 -9.98 18.11
#